data_2b6d1710e8ba61b3b693de0a64c804d0
#
_entry.id   2b6d1710e8ba61b3b693de0a64c804d0
#
_cell.length_a   1.000
_cell.length_b   1.000
_cell.length_c   1.000
_cell.angle_alpha   90.00
_cell.angle_beta   90.00
_cell.angle_gamma   90.00
#
_symmetry.space_group_name_H-M   'P 1'
#
loop_
_entity.id
_entity.type
_entity.pdbx_description
1 polymer ?
#
loop_
_entity_poly.entity_id
_entity_poly.type
_entity_poly.pdbx_seq_one_letter_code
_entity_poly.pdbx_strand_id
1 'polypeptide(L)' 'MSSPYRCPNCKTNRSRFNIIQQVPQSIKMDPQTGQVLEEYSSEQLSPFHMPYKGPDKRVQCAACGLVEDERTFVKFGEKQ' A
#
# COMPACT_ATOMS: atom_id res chain seq x y z
N MET A 1 11.82 -2.01 16.42
CA MET A 1 11.34 -0.68 16.78
C MET A 1 10.70 -0.01 15.58
N SER A 2 9.54 0.59 15.77
CA SER A 2 8.90 1.34 14.70
C SER A 2 9.46 2.75 14.64
N SER A 3 9.68 3.24 13.44
CA SER A 3 10.15 4.61 13.24
C SER A 3 8.98 5.58 13.37
N PRO A 4 9.21 6.77 13.93
CA PRO A 4 8.13 7.75 14.02
C PRO A 4 7.74 8.29 12.66
N TYR A 5 6.45 8.62 12.51
CA TYR A 5 5.92 9.23 11.30
C TYR A 5 5.70 10.72 11.50
N ARG A 6 5.75 11.45 10.41
CA ARG A 6 5.34 12.84 10.36
C ARG A 6 4.76 13.10 8.98
N CYS A 7 3.60 13.75 8.94
CA CYS A 7 2.97 14.06 7.67
C CYS A 7 3.77 15.13 6.91
N PRO A 8 4.18 14.86 5.66
CA PRO A 8 4.93 15.85 4.89
C PRO A 8 4.08 17.01 4.39
N ASN A 9 2.76 16.84 4.37
CA ASN A 9 1.86 17.86 3.87
C ASN A 9 1.46 18.87 4.95
N CYS A 10 0.84 18.40 6.02
CA CYS A 10 0.41 19.30 7.09
C CYS A 10 1.52 19.59 8.10
N LYS A 11 2.52 18.72 8.17
CA LYS A 11 3.74 18.88 8.99
C LYS A 11 3.51 18.94 10.49
N THR A 12 2.26 18.87 10.95
CA THR A 12 1.92 18.95 12.37
C THR A 12 1.51 17.60 12.94
N ASN A 13 0.97 16.72 12.11
CA ASN A 13 0.48 15.43 12.57
C ASN A 13 1.63 14.46 12.79
N ARG A 14 1.74 13.93 14.01
CA ARG A 14 2.77 12.94 14.36
C ARG A 14 2.20 11.73 15.07
N SER A 15 0.88 11.66 15.24
CA SER A 15 0.29 10.61 16.07
C SER A 15 -0.91 9.92 15.44
N ARG A 16 -1.58 10.53 14.49
CA ARG A 16 -2.81 9.97 13.93
C ARG A 16 -2.63 9.58 12.47
N PHE A 17 -2.56 8.29 12.22
CA PHE A 17 -2.35 7.75 10.89
C PHE A 17 -3.20 6.51 10.67
N ASN A 18 -3.57 6.28 9.41
CA ASN A 18 -4.19 5.03 9.01
C ASN A 18 -3.15 4.23 8.23
N ILE A 19 -2.94 2.99 8.62
CA ILE A 19 -2.03 2.11 7.91
C ILE A 19 -2.84 1.25 6.96
N ILE A 20 -2.54 1.39 5.66
CA ILE A 20 -3.26 0.70 4.61
C ILE A 20 -2.40 -0.46 4.14
N GLN A 21 -2.86 -1.67 4.39
CA GLN A 21 -2.16 -2.86 3.94
C GLN A 21 -2.63 -3.21 2.54
N GLN A 22 -1.69 -3.30 1.60
CA GLN A 22 -1.98 -3.65 0.22
C GLN A 22 -1.79 -5.13 0.03
N VAL A 23 -2.90 -5.85 -0.09
CA VAL A 23 -2.88 -7.29 -0.29
C VAL A 23 -3.24 -7.54 -1.76
N PRO A 24 -2.26 -7.90 -2.60
CA PRO A 24 -2.55 -8.15 -4.01
C PRO A 24 -3.29 -9.47 -4.16
N GLN A 25 -4.28 -9.48 -5.04
CA GLN A 25 -4.99 -10.69 -5.40
C GLN A 25 -4.84 -10.89 -6.90
N SER A 26 -4.17 -11.97 -7.27
CA SER A 26 -3.95 -12.28 -8.69
C SER A 26 -5.17 -13.00 -9.24
N ILE A 27 -5.69 -12.51 -10.34
CA ILE A 27 -6.89 -13.08 -10.96
C ILE A 27 -6.70 -13.25 -12.45
N LYS A 28 -7.48 -14.15 -13.03
CA LYS A 28 -7.62 -14.28 -14.45
C LYS A 28 -9.06 -13.89 -14.80
N MET A 29 -9.24 -12.96 -15.71
CA MET A 29 -10.53 -12.40 -16.04
C MET A 29 -10.90 -12.70 -17.48
N ASP A 30 -12.20 -12.93 -17.72
CA ASP A 30 -12.73 -13.06 -19.08
C ASP A 30 -12.70 -11.68 -19.72
N PRO A 31 -11.97 -11.49 -20.84
CA PRO A 31 -11.85 -10.17 -21.44
C PRO A 31 -13.15 -9.66 -22.09
N GLN A 32 -14.11 -10.53 -22.32
CA GLN A 32 -15.36 -10.15 -22.97
C GLN A 32 -16.45 -9.79 -21.95
N THR A 33 -16.51 -10.50 -20.84
CA THR A 33 -17.58 -10.31 -19.86
C THR A 33 -17.12 -9.61 -18.58
N GLY A 34 -15.81 -9.59 -18.30
CA GLY A 34 -15.29 -9.05 -17.07
C GLY A 34 -15.43 -9.97 -15.88
N GLN A 35 -15.84 -11.20 -16.11
CA GLN A 35 -16.03 -12.18 -15.02
C GLN A 35 -14.71 -12.77 -14.60
N VAL A 36 -14.51 -12.92 -13.30
CA VAL A 36 -13.30 -13.55 -12.77
C VAL A 36 -13.38 -15.06 -13.00
N LEU A 37 -12.44 -15.59 -13.76
CA LEU A 37 -12.38 -17.00 -14.09
C LEU A 37 -11.60 -17.80 -13.06
N GLU A 38 -10.49 -17.26 -12.59
CA GLU A 38 -9.63 -17.93 -11.61
C GLU A 38 -9.03 -16.91 -10.67
N GLU A 39 -8.83 -17.34 -9.42
CA GLU A 39 -8.09 -16.57 -8.42
C GLU A 39 -6.88 -17.38 -8.01
N TYR A 40 -5.73 -16.69 -7.92
CA TYR A 40 -4.47 -17.34 -7.58
C TYR A 40 -3.96 -16.86 -6.24
N SER A 41 -3.40 -17.77 -5.46
CA SER A 41 -2.62 -17.38 -4.29
C SER A 41 -1.23 -16.94 -4.74
N SER A 42 -0.52 -16.21 -3.88
CA SER A 42 0.84 -15.75 -4.20
C SER A 42 1.81 -16.91 -4.47
N GLU A 43 1.48 -18.10 -3.99
CA GLU A 43 2.34 -19.28 -4.15
C GLU A 43 1.99 -20.11 -5.38
N GLN A 44 0.86 -19.84 -6.02
CA GLN A 44 0.35 -20.67 -7.11
C GLN A 44 0.09 -19.87 -8.38
N LEU A 45 0.92 -18.86 -8.62
CA LEU A 45 0.77 -18.05 -9.82
C LEU A 45 1.10 -18.85 -11.08
N SER A 46 0.34 -18.58 -12.14
CA SER A 46 0.63 -19.11 -13.46
C SER A 46 2.00 -18.57 -13.92
N PRO A 47 2.77 -19.36 -14.69
CA PRO A 47 4.05 -18.86 -15.21
C PRO A 47 3.89 -17.65 -16.14
N PHE A 48 2.69 -17.38 -16.62
CA PHE A 48 2.42 -16.22 -17.46
C PHE A 48 1.93 -15.01 -16.66
N HIS A 49 1.79 -15.14 -15.35
CA HIS A 49 1.26 -14.09 -14.50
C HIS A 49 2.38 -13.49 -13.66
N MET A 50 2.59 -12.18 -13.83
CA MET A 50 3.63 -11.49 -13.08
C MET A 50 3.19 -11.26 -11.64
N PRO A 51 4.01 -11.62 -10.64
CA PRO A 51 3.66 -11.33 -9.25
C PRO A 51 3.74 -9.85 -8.95
N TYR A 52 2.94 -9.41 -7.98
CA TYR A 52 2.97 -8.02 -7.53
C TYR A 52 4.28 -7.73 -6.77
N LYS A 53 4.95 -6.67 -7.15
CA LYS A 53 6.21 -6.25 -6.52
C LYS A 53 6.14 -4.84 -5.96
N GLY A 54 4.95 -4.30 -5.77
CA GLY A 54 4.77 -2.96 -5.23
C GLY A 54 4.90 -2.92 -3.71
N PRO A 55 4.67 -1.76 -3.09
CA PRO A 55 4.77 -1.62 -1.64
C PRO A 55 3.67 -2.41 -0.91
N ASP A 56 4.04 -2.98 0.25
CA ASP A 56 3.10 -3.74 1.07
C ASP A 56 2.16 -2.82 1.84
N LYS A 57 2.63 -1.64 2.19
CA LYS A 57 1.90 -0.72 3.05
C LYS A 57 1.93 0.69 2.51
N ARG A 58 0.84 1.39 2.72
CA ARG A 58 0.77 2.82 2.51
C ARG A 58 0.25 3.45 3.80
N VAL A 59 0.55 4.70 4.00
CA VAL A 59 0.15 5.42 5.21
C VAL A 59 -0.66 6.65 4.81
N GLN A 60 -1.75 6.87 5.51
CA GLN A 60 -2.57 8.05 5.32
C GLN A 60 -2.51 8.92 6.57
N CYS A 61 -2.27 10.21 6.36
CA CYS A 61 -2.39 11.18 7.45
C CYS A 61 -3.87 11.31 7.82
N ALA A 62 -4.22 11.00 9.06
CA ALA A 62 -5.61 11.06 9.49
C ALA A 62 -6.09 12.48 9.78
N ALA A 63 -5.21 13.47 9.64
CA ALA A 63 -5.57 14.87 9.83
C ALA A 63 -5.86 15.58 8.50
N CYS A 64 -5.03 15.37 7.48
CA CYS A 64 -5.19 16.07 6.19
C CYS A 64 -5.57 15.14 5.04
N GLY A 65 -5.47 13.83 5.22
CA GLY A 65 -5.88 12.86 4.20
C GLY A 65 -4.82 12.46 3.19
N LEU A 66 -3.60 12.98 3.31
CA LEU A 66 -2.53 12.63 2.38
C LEU A 66 -2.19 11.15 2.48
N VAL A 67 -2.14 10.47 1.34
CA VAL A 67 -1.75 9.05 1.26
C VAL A 67 -0.42 8.94 0.53
N GLU A 68 0.56 8.36 1.20
CA GLU A 68 1.88 8.13 0.63
C GLU A 68 2.46 6.83 1.17
N ASP A 69 3.61 6.43 0.65
CA ASP A 69 4.31 5.27 1.15
C ASP A 69 4.78 5.49 2.58
N GLU A 70 4.85 4.40 3.35
CA GLU A 70 5.37 4.46 4.71
C GLU A 70 6.74 5.12 4.76
N ARG A 71 7.57 4.87 3.76
CA ARG A 71 8.91 5.43 3.67
C ARG A 71 8.92 6.95 3.70
N THR A 72 7.94 7.57 3.04
CA THR A 72 7.82 9.02 3.02
C THR A 72 7.55 9.58 4.40
N PHE A 73 6.62 8.97 5.13
CA PHE A 73 6.27 9.41 6.49
C PHE A 73 7.42 9.21 7.48
N VAL A 74 8.14 8.10 7.36
CA VAL A 74 9.30 7.83 8.20
C VAL A 74 10.40 8.85 7.94
N LYS A 75 10.63 9.15 6.67
CA LYS A 75 11.67 10.11 6.29
C LYS A 75 11.41 11.50 6.85
N PHE A 76 10.16 11.94 6.82
CA PHE A 76 9.79 13.23 7.40
C PHE A 76 9.76 13.20 8.92
N GLY A 77 9.51 12.04 9.52
CA GLY A 77 9.57 11.87 10.96
C GLY A 77 10.99 11.97 11.51
N GLU A 78 11.98 11.60 10.69
CA GLU A 78 13.38 11.67 11.08
C GLU A 78 13.96 13.07 10.95
N LYS A 79 13.37 13.90 10.12
CA LYS A 79 13.83 15.27 9.88
C LYS A 79 13.16 16.23 10.87
N GLN A 80 13.70 16.35 12.02
CA GLN A 80 13.16 17.30 12.99
C GLN A 80 14.08 18.46 13.21
#